data_59cf6015a67269aa2a281a3385a1248e
#
_entry.id   59cf6015a67269aa2a281a3385a1248e
#
_cell.length_a   1.000
_cell.length_b   1.000
_cell.length_c   1.000
_cell.angle_alpha   90.00
_cell.angle_beta   90.00
_cell.angle_gamma   90.00
#
_symmetry.space_group_name_H-M   'P 1'
#
loop_
_entity.id
_entity.type
_entity.pdbx_description
1 polymer ?
#
loop_
_entity_poly.entity_id
_entity_poly.type
_entity_poly.pdbx_seq_one_letter_code
_entity_poly.pdbx_strand_id
1 'polypeptide(L)'
;GIRDVERSRGLGDVYKRQGSGRGIENPQAIEAIVKKIQVPVIVDAGIGTASDATLAMELGCDGVLLNTAIAGAQSPVLMAAAMRQAVKAGRSAYLAGRMPKSDQATASSPIEGVINS
;
A
#
# COMPACT_ATOMS: atom_id res chain seq x y z
N GLY A 1 -10.87 -14.56 -5.26
CA GLY A 1 -10.28 -14.42 -5.12
C GLY A 1 -9.42 -13.99 -4.97
N ILE A 2 -9.29 -13.91 -4.66
CA ILE A 2 -8.73 -13.61 -4.58
C ILE A 2 -7.75 -13.51 -4.47
N ARG A 3 -7.28 -12.99 -4.42
CA ARG A 3 -6.12 -12.80 -4.54
C ARG A 3 -5.69 -11.61 -3.93
N ASP A 4 -4.62 -11.52 -3.19
CA ASP A 4 -4.12 -10.30 -2.67
C ASP A 4 -3.57 -9.52 -3.81
N VAL A 5 -2.97 -10.19 -4.74
CA VAL A 5 -2.42 -9.51 -5.87
C VAL A 5 -3.02 -10.14 -7.08
N GLU A 6 -3.66 -9.33 -7.89
CA GLU A 6 -4.27 -9.86 -9.02
C GLU A 6 -3.73 -9.24 -10.23
N ARG A 7 -3.42 -9.95 -11.29
CA ARG A 7 -2.93 -9.38 -12.39
C ARG A 7 -3.77 -9.70 -13.48
N SER A 8 -3.76 -9.05 -14.41
CA SER A 8 -4.66 -9.21 -15.46
C SER A 8 -4.51 -10.55 -16.06
N ARG A 9 -3.62 -11.25 -15.76
CA ARG A 9 -3.54 -12.40 -16.34
C ARG A 9 -3.24 -13.41 -15.53
N GLY A 10 -3.66 -13.66 -14.80
CA GLY A 10 -3.49 -14.67 -14.16
C GLY A 10 -2.36 -15.11 -13.61
N LEU A 11 -1.59 -14.51 -13.08
CA LEU A 11 -0.63 -14.95 -12.60
C LEU A 11 -0.93 -15.34 -11.38
N GLY A 12 -1.67 -15.15 -10.85
CA GLY A 12 -1.87 -15.59 -9.79
C GLY A 12 -2.14 -15.28 -8.59
N ASP A 13 -2.65 -15.63 -7.93
CA ASP A 13 -3.11 -15.47 -6.84
C ASP A 13 -2.30 -15.86 -5.87
N VAL A 14 -1.66 -15.25 -5.39
CA VAL A 14 -0.80 -15.48 -4.46
C VAL A 14 -1.33 -15.59 -3.13
N TYR A 15 -2.15 -14.82 -2.69
CA TYR A 15 -2.67 -14.89 -1.42
C TYR A 15 -4.10 -14.94 -1.33
N LYS A 16 -4.65 -15.40 -0.31
CA LYS A 16 -6.03 -15.48 -0.13
C LYS A 16 -6.45 -14.85 1.12
N ARG A 17 -6.01 -13.69 1.39
CA ARG A 17 -6.40 -13.04 2.61
C ARG A 17 -7.38 -11.95 2.39
N GLN A 18 -8.14 -12.05 1.34
CA GLN A 18 -9.10 -11.07 1.03
C GLN A 18 -10.06 -10.87 2.17
N GLY A 19 -10.28 -9.67 2.56
CA GLY A 19 -11.22 -9.36 3.64
C GLY A 19 -10.68 -9.54 5.03
N SER A 20 -9.41 -9.89 5.17
CA SER A 20 -8.88 -10.14 6.48
C SER A 20 -8.72 -8.88 7.31
N GLY A 21 -8.50 -7.74 6.67
CA GLY A 21 -8.25 -6.50 7.41
C GLY A 21 -6.94 -6.49 8.17
N ARG A 22 -6.09 -7.48 7.98
CA ARG A 22 -4.85 -7.56 8.73
C ARG A 22 -3.76 -6.67 8.23
N GLY A 23 -3.92 -6.07 7.08
CA GLY A 23 -2.86 -5.25 6.52
C GLY A 23 -2.04 -6.06 5.54
N ILE A 24 -1.07 -5.40 4.95
CA ILE A 24 -0.23 -6.03 3.97
C ILE A 24 0.85 -6.78 4.71
N GLU A 25 0.82 -8.10 4.61
CA GLU A 25 1.70 -8.92 5.39
C GLU A 25 3.04 -9.24 4.73
N ASN A 26 3.12 -9.08 3.42
CA ASN A 26 4.37 -9.38 2.75
C ASN A 26 4.67 -8.34 1.68
N PRO A 27 5.08 -7.15 2.10
CA PRO A 27 5.33 -6.07 1.14
C PRO A 27 6.44 -6.40 0.15
N GLN A 28 7.43 -7.18 0.57
CA GLN A 28 8.52 -7.49 -0.33
C GLN A 28 8.07 -8.35 -1.49
N ALA A 29 7.11 -9.25 -1.25
CA ALA A 29 6.60 -10.08 -2.33
C ALA A 29 5.86 -9.22 -3.35
N ILE A 30 5.08 -8.26 -2.86
CA ILE A 30 4.35 -7.37 -3.75
C ILE A 30 5.32 -6.52 -4.56
N GLU A 31 6.34 -6.00 -3.90
CA GLU A 31 7.30 -5.17 -4.59
C GLU A 31 8.03 -5.96 -5.66
N ALA A 32 8.37 -7.21 -5.37
CA ALA A 32 9.05 -8.05 -6.35
C ALA A 32 8.17 -8.31 -7.56
N ILE A 33 6.88 -8.53 -7.33
CA ILE A 33 5.95 -8.76 -8.44
C ILE A 33 5.85 -7.51 -9.29
N VAL A 34 5.70 -6.36 -8.65
CA VAL A 34 5.56 -5.12 -9.38
C VAL A 34 6.77 -4.89 -10.28
N LYS A 35 7.95 -5.18 -9.76
CA LYS A 35 9.15 -4.93 -10.55
C LYS A 35 9.30 -5.86 -11.73
N LYS A 36 8.79 -7.06 -11.63
CA LYS A 36 8.97 -8.02 -12.68
C LYS A 36 7.90 -8.05 -13.73
N ILE A 37 6.73 -7.62 -13.39
CA ILE A 37 5.60 -7.76 -14.27
C ILE A 37 5.27 -6.48 -14.97
N GLN A 38 4.93 -6.57 -16.24
CA GLN A 38 4.62 -5.37 -16.98
C GLN A 38 3.16 -5.19 -17.23
N VAL A 39 2.32 -5.78 -16.42
CA VAL A 39 0.88 -5.56 -16.51
C VAL A 39 0.44 -4.93 -15.22
N PRO A 40 -0.72 -4.31 -15.16
CA PRO A 40 -1.18 -3.67 -13.93
C PRO A 40 -1.29 -4.67 -12.78
N VAL A 41 -0.91 -4.21 -11.61
CA VAL A 41 -0.96 -5.01 -10.40
C VAL A 41 -1.94 -4.35 -9.44
N ILE A 42 -2.92 -5.11 -8.98
CA ILE A 42 -3.92 -4.61 -8.07
C ILE A 42 -3.92 -5.47 -6.82
N VAL A 43 -3.88 -4.81 -5.66
CA VAL A 43 -3.89 -5.50 -4.39
C VAL A 43 -5.32 -5.52 -3.87
N ASP A 44 -5.79 -6.69 -3.51
CA ASP A 44 -7.16 -6.85 -3.09
C ASP A 44 -7.29 -7.28 -1.64
N ALA A 45 -6.41 -8.05 -1.10
CA ALA A 45 -6.57 -8.60 0.22
C ALA A 45 -5.63 -7.98 1.21
N GLY A 46 -6.02 -7.96 2.44
CA GLY A 46 -5.16 -7.45 3.50
C GLY A 46 -5.34 -5.98 3.77
N ILE A 47 -6.05 -5.27 2.91
CA ILE A 47 -6.25 -3.84 3.13
C ILE A 47 -7.32 -3.66 4.19
N GLY A 48 -6.94 -3.13 5.31
CA GLY A 48 -7.88 -2.92 6.40
C GLY A 48 -8.10 -1.45 6.73
N THR A 49 -7.18 -0.60 6.34
CA THR A 49 -7.34 0.80 6.62
C THR A 49 -6.50 1.62 5.65
N ALA A 50 -6.53 2.92 5.79
CA ALA A 50 -5.90 3.83 4.83
C ALA A 50 -4.39 3.61 4.71
N SER A 51 -3.71 3.32 5.81
CA SER A 51 -2.26 3.14 5.72
C SER A 51 -1.89 1.93 4.87
N ASP A 52 -2.75 0.90 4.85
CA ASP A 52 -2.48 -0.26 4.02
C ASP A 52 -2.60 0.11 2.54
N ALA A 53 -3.57 0.93 2.21
CA ALA A 53 -3.75 1.37 0.83
C ALA A 53 -2.57 2.24 0.39
N THR A 54 -2.12 3.12 1.27
CA THR A 54 -0.97 3.95 0.96
C THR A 54 0.26 3.10 0.71
N LEU A 55 0.49 2.11 1.57
CA LEU A 55 1.65 1.24 1.42
C LEU A 55 1.58 0.50 0.08
N ALA A 56 0.43 -0.03 -0.28
CA ALA A 56 0.31 -0.75 -1.55
C ALA A 56 0.70 0.15 -2.72
N MET A 57 0.23 1.39 -2.68
CA MET A 57 0.55 2.30 -3.78
C MET A 57 2.02 2.71 -3.76
N GLU A 58 2.62 2.83 -2.57
CA GLU A 58 4.03 3.16 -2.48
C GLU A 58 4.91 2.02 -2.98
N LEU A 59 4.42 0.80 -2.92
CA LEU A 59 5.16 -0.33 -3.44
C LEU A 59 5.10 -0.40 -4.97
N GLY A 60 4.31 0.45 -5.56
CA GLY A 60 4.24 0.52 -7.02
C GLY A 60 3.02 -0.14 -7.63
N CYS A 61 2.06 -0.57 -6.81
CA CYS A 61 0.86 -1.16 -7.35
C CYS A 61 0.07 -0.13 -8.13
N ASP A 62 -0.70 -0.59 -9.08
CA ASP A 62 -1.49 0.30 -9.92
C ASP A 62 -2.84 0.61 -9.30
N GLY A 63 -3.28 -0.19 -8.37
CA GLY A 63 -4.54 0.08 -7.71
C GLY A 63 -4.78 -0.87 -6.55
N VAL A 64 -5.86 -0.62 -5.83
CA VAL A 64 -6.28 -1.46 -4.72
C VAL A 64 -7.77 -1.66 -4.80
N LEU A 65 -8.24 -2.79 -4.30
CA LEU A 65 -9.65 -3.06 -4.19
C LEU A 65 -10.02 -2.94 -2.73
N LEU A 66 -11.00 -2.12 -2.45
CA LEU A 66 -11.27 -1.71 -1.08
C LEU A 66 -12.64 -2.06 -0.54
N ASN A 67 -13.37 -2.91 -1.21
CA ASN A 67 -14.76 -3.12 -0.83
C ASN A 67 -14.93 -3.47 0.65
N THR A 68 -14.27 -4.51 1.11
CA THR A 68 -14.45 -4.97 2.48
C THR A 68 -13.94 -3.96 3.49
N ALA A 69 -12.83 -3.32 3.19
CA ALA A 69 -12.27 -2.36 4.14
C ALA A 69 -13.21 -1.20 4.38
N ILE A 70 -13.89 -0.76 3.36
CA ILE A 70 -14.81 0.35 3.50
C ILE A 70 -16.10 -0.14 4.17
N ALA A 71 -16.65 -1.24 3.69
CA ALA A 71 -17.90 -1.72 4.23
C ALA A 71 -17.78 -2.15 5.70
N GLY A 72 -16.62 -2.64 6.09
CA GLY A 72 -16.43 -3.09 7.46
C GLY A 72 -16.01 -2.01 8.43
N ALA A 73 -15.78 -0.80 7.95
CA ALA A 73 -15.35 0.28 8.84
C ALA A 73 -16.53 0.75 9.70
N GLN A 74 -16.23 1.33 10.83
CA GLN A 74 -17.29 1.85 11.68
C GLN A 74 -17.99 3.02 11.02
N SER A 75 -17.26 3.79 10.21
CA SER A 75 -17.86 4.85 9.42
C SER A 75 -17.42 4.64 7.99
N PRO A 76 -18.20 3.94 7.19
CA PRO A 76 -17.80 3.66 5.79
C PRO A 76 -17.59 4.91 4.97
N VAL A 77 -18.37 5.96 5.21
CA VAL A 77 -18.25 7.18 4.43
C VAL A 77 -16.91 7.85 4.70
N LEU A 78 -16.52 7.93 5.97
CA LEU A 78 -15.23 8.52 6.30
C LEU A 78 -14.09 7.64 5.78
N MET A 79 -14.26 6.33 5.88
CA MET A 79 -13.21 5.43 5.42
C MET A 79 -13.05 5.54 3.89
N ALA A 80 -14.14 5.71 3.16
CA ALA A 80 -14.03 5.86 1.72
C ALA A 80 -13.24 7.13 1.37
N ALA A 81 -13.49 8.21 2.10
CA ALA A 81 -12.76 9.45 1.86
C ALA A 81 -11.27 9.28 2.21
N ALA A 82 -11.00 8.59 3.32
CA ALA A 82 -9.63 8.35 3.74
C ALA A 82 -8.90 7.48 2.71
N MET A 83 -9.56 6.48 2.19
CA MET A 83 -8.95 5.61 1.19
C MET A 83 -8.61 6.36 -0.08
N ARG A 84 -9.49 7.26 -0.48
CA ARG A 84 -9.22 8.04 -1.68
C ARG A 84 -7.95 8.87 -1.50
N GLN A 85 -7.83 9.51 -0.33
CA GLN A 85 -6.65 10.32 -0.06
C GLN A 85 -5.41 9.44 0.07
N ALA A 86 -5.55 8.27 0.67
CA ALA A 86 -4.45 7.36 0.86
C ALA A 86 -3.88 6.86 -0.46
N VAL A 87 -4.75 6.53 -1.39
CA VAL A 87 -4.32 6.06 -2.70
C VAL A 87 -3.57 7.17 -3.43
N LYS A 88 -4.09 8.38 -3.36
CA LYS A 88 -3.44 9.49 -4.03
C LYS A 88 -2.08 9.78 -3.41
N ALA A 89 -2.00 9.78 -2.09
CA ALA A 89 -0.74 10.04 -1.41
C ALA A 89 0.29 8.96 -1.74
N GLY A 90 -0.14 7.71 -1.72
CA GLY A 90 0.77 6.62 -2.03
C GLY A 90 1.30 6.68 -3.44
N ARG A 91 0.42 7.02 -4.39
CA ARG A 91 0.85 7.12 -5.78
C ARG A 91 1.84 8.27 -5.95
N SER A 92 1.57 9.40 -5.33
CA SER A 92 2.46 10.54 -5.42
C SER A 92 3.82 10.21 -4.80
N ALA A 93 3.82 9.51 -3.68
CA ALA A 93 5.08 9.14 -3.03
C ALA A 93 5.88 8.20 -3.91
N TYR A 94 5.19 7.24 -4.55
CA TYR A 94 5.88 6.31 -5.43
C TYR A 94 6.53 7.07 -6.60
N LEU A 95 5.80 7.98 -7.18
CA LEU A 95 6.33 8.73 -8.33
C LEU A 95 7.44 9.68 -7.92
N ALA A 96 7.37 10.21 -6.70
CA ALA A 96 8.41 11.11 -6.23
C ALA A 96 9.72 10.38 -5.95
N GLY A 97 9.63 9.13 -5.56
CA GLY A 97 10.82 8.36 -5.24
C GLY A 97 11.22 8.56 -3.80
N ARG A 98 11.48 7.48 -3.10
CA ARG A 98 11.79 7.52 -1.70
C ARG A 98 13.25 7.83 -1.53
N MET A 99 13.58 8.55 -0.50
CA MET A 99 14.99 8.74 -0.17
C MET A 99 15.62 7.40 0.19
N PRO A 100 16.89 7.22 -0.03
CA PRO A 100 17.53 5.97 0.32
C PRO A 100 17.48 5.73 1.81
N LYS A 101 17.40 4.47 2.20
CA LYS A 101 17.42 4.14 3.60
C LYS A 101 18.86 4.18 4.08
N SER A 102 19.01 4.49 5.36
CA SER A 102 20.33 4.51 5.96
C SER A 102 20.32 3.58 7.16
N ASP A 103 21.39 2.85 7.33
CA ASP A 103 21.48 1.94 8.47
C ASP A 103 21.81 2.68 9.74
N GLN A 104 22.31 3.89 9.64
CA GLN A 104 22.67 4.61 10.84
C GLN A 104 21.97 5.92 10.84
N ALA A 105 21.55 6.32 11.99
CA ALA A 105 20.99 7.64 12.13
C ALA A 105 22.11 8.61 11.97
N THR A 106 21.90 9.63 11.21
CA THR A 106 22.91 10.62 11.00
C THR A 106 22.85 11.57 12.13
N ALA A 107 23.95 12.02 12.54
CA ALA A 107 24.00 13.00 13.60
C ALA A 107 23.25 14.13 13.08
N SER A 108 22.24 14.52 13.77
CA SER A 108 21.46 15.35 13.19
C SER A 108 21.75 16.66 13.22
N SER A 109 21.33 17.35 12.36
CA SER A 109 21.45 18.74 12.39
C SER A 109 20.45 19.28 13.35
N PRO A 110 20.64 20.47 13.79
CA PRO A 110 19.66 21.12 14.63
C PRO A 110 18.30 21.19 14.00
N ILE A 111 18.28 21.24 12.69
CA ILE A 111 17.02 21.29 12.00
C ILE A 111 16.23 20.06 12.24
N GLU A 112 16.89 18.94 12.26
CA GLU A 112 16.19 17.71 12.44
C GLU A 112 15.56 17.66 13.79
N GLY A 113 16.23 18.13 14.80
CA GLY A 113 15.65 18.15 16.12
C GLY A 113 14.45 19.08 16.17
N VAL A 114 14.53 20.17 15.48
CA VAL A 114 13.44 21.11 15.49
C VAL A 114 12.22 20.52 14.80
N ILE A 115 12.42 19.89 13.69
CA ILE A 115 11.33 19.35 12.95
C ILE A 115 10.64 18.24 13.66
N ASN A 116 11.39 17.50 14.42
CA ASN A 116 10.81 16.38 15.08
C ASN A 116 10.16 16.70 16.40
N SER A 117 10.25 17.87 16.84
CA SER A 117 9.69 18.24 18.13
C SER A 117 8.18 18.53 18.04
#